data_389980afcf1a47174c5562bddda497ed
#
_entry.id   389980afcf1a47174c5562bddda497ed
#
_cell.length_a   1.000
_cell.length_b   1.000
_cell.length_c   1.000
_cell.angle_alpha   90.00
_cell.angle_beta   90.00
_cell.angle_gamma   90.00
#
_symmetry.space_group_name_H-M   'P 1'
#
loop_
_entity.id
_entity.type
_entity.pdbx_description
1 polymer ?
#
loop_
_entity_poly.entity_id
_entity_poly.type
_entity_poly.pdbx_seq_one_letter_code
_entity_poly.pdbx_strand_id
1 'polypeptide(L)'
;YFGESIESCGHCTTCVGDFVKTDITKEAQMILSTVARSGQQYGMSSIVDCLKGANNEKVRRLALNNLSTYGLMKTYQVEDIRDIISLLVYEGYLTISGEEYPQLKLRQQSEEILFKQRKLYINKELSQNKVLTEALYLDKTLFSQLKILRQKIATNLELAPYLIFSDKTLEEMAKRKPKSNEDFLDITGVGQKKLKQYGTAFLSVIKHSG
;
A
#
# COMPACT_ATOMS: atom_id res chain seq x y z
N TYR A 1 -31.87 -12.03 9.19
CA TYR A 1 -31.20 -10.81 8.73
C TYR A 1 -29.78 -11.07 8.15
N PHE A 2 -29.23 -12.25 8.32
CA PHE A 2 -27.88 -12.59 7.89
C PHE A 2 -27.82 -13.81 6.97
N GLY A 3 -28.82 -14.04 6.15
CA GLY A 3 -28.89 -15.24 5.31
C GLY A 3 -29.38 -15.04 3.88
N GLU A 4 -29.66 -13.80 3.47
CA GLU A 4 -30.14 -13.56 2.10
C GLU A 4 -28.97 -13.13 1.20
N SER A 5 -28.66 -13.95 0.20
CA SER A 5 -27.73 -13.61 -0.88
C SER A 5 -28.37 -12.57 -1.78
N ILE A 6 -28.01 -11.30 -1.62
CA ILE A 6 -28.38 -10.22 -2.55
C ILE A 6 -27.47 -10.32 -3.76
N GLU A 7 -27.97 -10.85 -4.87
CA GLU A 7 -27.22 -11.02 -6.12
C GLU A 7 -26.80 -9.68 -6.77
N SER A 8 -27.55 -8.61 -6.60
CA SER A 8 -27.13 -7.23 -6.91
C SER A 8 -28.09 -6.20 -6.31
N CYS A 9 -27.59 -5.06 -5.85
CA CYS A 9 -28.44 -3.98 -5.31
C CYS A 9 -28.98 -3.04 -6.40
N GLY A 10 -28.52 -3.11 -7.64
CA GLY A 10 -28.96 -2.33 -8.81
C GLY A 10 -28.73 -0.81 -8.74
N HIS A 11 -28.22 -0.27 -7.61
CA HIS A 11 -28.13 1.17 -7.36
C HIS A 11 -26.74 1.65 -6.89
N CYS A 12 -25.82 0.76 -6.60
CA CYS A 12 -24.44 1.17 -6.26
C CYS A 12 -23.56 1.19 -7.51
N THR A 13 -22.52 2.02 -7.50
CA THR A 13 -21.54 2.15 -8.59
C THR A 13 -20.92 0.80 -8.98
N THR A 14 -20.88 -0.15 -8.06
CA THR A 14 -20.38 -1.52 -8.30
C THR A 14 -21.38 -2.40 -9.06
N CYS A 15 -22.70 -2.10 -8.98
CA CYS A 15 -23.74 -2.87 -9.66
C CYS A 15 -24.14 -2.30 -11.03
N VAL A 16 -23.85 -1.02 -11.31
CA VAL A 16 -24.31 -0.28 -12.51
C VAL A 16 -23.22 -0.17 -13.58
N GLY A 17 -21.96 -0.50 -13.28
CA GLY A 17 -20.84 -0.44 -14.25
C GLY A 17 -20.72 -1.75 -15.03
N ASP A 18 -20.53 -1.67 -16.35
CA ASP A 18 -20.06 -2.76 -17.20
C ASP A 18 -18.60 -3.08 -16.86
N PHE A 19 -18.39 -3.85 -15.79
CA PHE A 19 -17.06 -4.26 -15.36
C PHE A 19 -16.62 -5.49 -16.16
N VAL A 20 -15.59 -5.33 -16.97
CA VAL A 20 -14.90 -6.46 -17.58
C VAL A 20 -14.05 -7.16 -16.51
N LYS A 21 -14.55 -8.28 -15.98
CA LYS A 21 -13.80 -9.13 -15.05
C LYS A 21 -12.61 -9.74 -15.79
N THR A 22 -11.41 -9.32 -15.42
CA THR A 22 -10.16 -9.86 -15.95
C THR A 22 -9.66 -10.96 -15.02
N ASP A 23 -9.37 -12.15 -15.56
CA ASP A 23 -8.76 -13.26 -14.82
C ASP A 23 -7.27 -12.94 -14.58
N ILE A 24 -6.89 -12.77 -13.32
CA ILE A 24 -5.51 -12.48 -12.89
C ILE A 24 -4.91 -13.64 -12.09
N THR A 25 -5.44 -14.84 -12.23
CA THR A 25 -5.00 -16.02 -11.48
C THR A 25 -3.52 -16.32 -11.70
N LYS A 26 -3.03 -16.22 -12.93
CA LYS A 26 -1.61 -16.46 -13.25
C LYS A 26 -0.70 -15.42 -12.61
N GLU A 27 -1.08 -14.15 -12.68
CA GLU A 27 -0.37 -13.03 -12.05
C GLU A 27 -0.30 -13.21 -10.54
N ALA A 28 -1.42 -13.55 -9.93
CA ALA A 28 -1.50 -13.85 -8.50
C ALA A 28 -0.57 -15.02 -8.13
N GLN A 29 -0.57 -16.12 -8.90
CA GLN A 29 0.33 -17.25 -8.68
C GLN A 29 1.82 -16.88 -8.80
N MET A 30 2.19 -16.04 -9.79
CA MET A 30 3.57 -15.55 -9.93
C MET A 30 4.00 -14.73 -8.70
N ILE A 31 3.14 -13.84 -8.22
CA ILE A 31 3.40 -13.01 -7.04
C ILE A 31 3.52 -13.87 -5.78
N LEU A 32 2.53 -14.72 -5.50
CA LEU A 32 2.52 -15.59 -4.32
C LEU A 32 3.71 -16.55 -4.31
N SER A 33 4.07 -17.13 -5.47
CA SER A 33 5.25 -17.99 -5.62
C SER A 33 6.54 -17.24 -5.34
N THR A 34 6.63 -15.97 -5.76
CA THR A 34 7.81 -15.13 -5.49
C THR A 34 7.93 -14.84 -4.00
N VAL A 35 6.84 -14.50 -3.32
CA VAL A 35 6.82 -14.29 -1.86
C VAL A 35 7.23 -15.56 -1.13
N ALA A 36 6.71 -16.74 -1.53
CA ALA A 36 7.08 -18.03 -0.95
C ALA A 36 8.59 -18.32 -1.11
N ARG A 37 9.09 -18.23 -2.35
CA ARG A 37 10.48 -18.58 -2.70
C ARG A 37 11.50 -17.59 -2.14
N SER A 38 11.11 -16.35 -1.89
CA SER A 38 11.95 -15.34 -1.24
C SER A 38 12.00 -15.49 0.30
N GLY A 39 11.39 -16.53 0.86
CA GLY A 39 11.39 -16.79 2.30
C GLY A 39 10.47 -15.85 3.10
N GLN A 40 9.57 -15.12 2.44
CA GLN A 40 8.62 -14.21 3.08
C GLN A 40 9.30 -13.12 3.94
N GLN A 41 10.50 -12.69 3.53
CA GLN A 41 11.34 -11.75 4.29
C GLN A 41 11.38 -10.34 3.67
N TYR A 42 10.77 -10.16 2.51
CA TYR A 42 10.90 -8.93 1.75
C TYR A 42 9.57 -8.20 1.60
N GLY A 43 9.68 -6.88 1.54
CA GLY A 43 8.54 -6.00 1.29
C GLY A 43 8.18 -5.91 -0.20
N MET A 44 7.05 -5.25 -0.48
CA MET A 44 6.50 -5.09 -1.82
C MET A 44 7.50 -4.62 -2.86
N SER A 45 8.30 -3.58 -2.56
CA SER A 45 9.28 -3.04 -3.52
C SER A 45 10.28 -4.09 -4.00
N SER A 46 10.80 -4.92 -3.09
CA SER A 46 11.76 -5.97 -3.45
C SER A 46 11.12 -7.10 -4.27
N ILE A 47 9.88 -7.46 -3.96
CA ILE A 47 9.11 -8.45 -4.71
C ILE A 47 8.79 -7.92 -6.13
N VAL A 48 8.39 -6.64 -6.25
CA VAL A 48 8.17 -5.99 -7.55
C VAL A 48 9.46 -5.95 -8.37
N ASP A 49 10.58 -5.54 -7.77
CA ASP A 49 11.89 -5.51 -8.44
C ASP A 49 12.30 -6.90 -8.94
N CYS A 50 12.07 -7.95 -8.15
CA CYS A 50 12.31 -9.34 -8.53
C CYS A 50 11.45 -9.74 -9.73
N LEU A 51 10.15 -9.52 -9.68
CA LEU A 51 9.20 -9.87 -10.74
C LEU A 51 9.46 -9.11 -12.05
N LYS A 52 9.88 -7.86 -11.95
CA LYS A 52 10.31 -7.03 -13.09
C LYS A 52 11.65 -7.47 -13.68
N GLY A 53 12.43 -8.25 -12.95
CA GLY A 53 13.79 -8.58 -13.35
C GLY A 53 14.73 -7.36 -13.29
N ALA A 54 14.56 -6.52 -12.28
CA ALA A 54 15.37 -5.33 -12.10
C ALA A 54 16.81 -5.71 -11.78
N ASN A 55 17.76 -5.19 -12.55
CA ASN A 55 19.19 -5.44 -12.35
C ASN A 55 19.83 -4.33 -11.50
N ASN A 56 19.37 -4.19 -10.25
CA ASN A 56 19.91 -3.24 -9.30
C ASN A 56 20.74 -3.93 -8.20
N GLU A 57 21.53 -3.14 -7.49
CA GLU A 57 22.40 -3.63 -6.40
C GLU A 57 21.60 -4.33 -5.30
N LYS A 58 20.42 -3.82 -4.97
CA LYS A 58 19.53 -4.37 -3.96
C LYS A 58 19.10 -5.81 -4.32
N VAL A 59 18.66 -6.03 -5.55
CA VAL A 59 18.24 -7.37 -6.03
C VAL A 59 19.40 -8.36 -6.00
N ARG A 60 20.59 -7.92 -6.39
CA ARG A 60 21.82 -8.76 -6.34
C ARG A 60 22.23 -9.09 -4.91
N ARG A 61 22.26 -8.10 -4.03
CA ARG A 61 22.62 -8.28 -2.61
C ARG A 61 21.67 -9.23 -1.89
N LEU A 62 20.38 -9.19 -2.24
CA LEU A 62 19.34 -10.06 -1.67
C LEU A 62 19.22 -11.40 -2.41
N ALA A 63 20.07 -11.66 -3.41
CA ALA A 63 20.06 -12.86 -4.26
C ALA A 63 18.69 -13.17 -4.92
N LEU A 64 17.84 -12.15 -5.10
CA LEU A 64 16.51 -12.29 -5.71
C LEU A 64 16.60 -12.61 -7.22
N ASN A 65 17.71 -12.26 -7.86
CA ASN A 65 18.02 -12.63 -9.24
C ASN A 65 18.22 -14.14 -9.44
N ASN A 66 18.44 -14.91 -8.38
CA ASN A 66 18.60 -16.36 -8.43
C ASN A 66 17.28 -17.12 -8.31
N LEU A 67 16.19 -16.42 -8.02
CA LEU A 67 14.87 -17.04 -7.92
C LEU A 67 14.33 -17.40 -9.31
N SER A 68 13.71 -18.57 -9.43
CA SER A 68 13.04 -18.99 -10.67
C SER A 68 11.89 -18.08 -11.10
N THR A 69 11.45 -17.20 -10.21
CA THR A 69 10.41 -16.20 -10.47
C THR A 69 10.97 -14.84 -10.87
N TYR A 70 12.29 -14.71 -10.95
CA TYR A 70 12.94 -13.46 -11.38
C TYR A 70 12.58 -13.11 -12.83
N GLY A 71 12.06 -11.91 -13.02
CA GLY A 71 11.72 -11.39 -14.35
C GLY A 71 10.47 -11.99 -15.00
N LEU A 72 9.65 -12.77 -14.27
CA LEU A 72 8.42 -13.36 -14.82
C LEU A 72 7.40 -12.31 -15.28
N MET A 73 7.44 -11.11 -14.70
CA MET A 73 6.51 -10.02 -15.03
C MET A 73 7.22 -8.82 -15.68
N LYS A 74 8.24 -9.07 -16.50
CA LYS A 74 9.00 -8.00 -17.21
C LYS A 74 8.13 -7.08 -18.05
N THR A 75 7.12 -7.63 -18.72
CA THR A 75 6.22 -6.91 -19.61
C THR A 75 5.12 -6.12 -18.90
N TYR A 76 4.86 -6.41 -17.63
CA TYR A 76 3.83 -5.73 -16.85
C TYR A 76 4.33 -4.37 -16.38
N GLN A 77 3.43 -3.41 -16.18
CA GLN A 77 3.80 -2.16 -15.52
C GLN A 77 4.02 -2.39 -14.01
N VAL A 78 4.86 -1.56 -13.41
CA VAL A 78 5.15 -1.65 -11.96
C VAL A 78 3.89 -1.44 -11.14
N GLU A 79 3.06 -0.52 -11.60
CA GLU A 79 1.77 -0.17 -11.00
C GLU A 79 0.82 -1.36 -11.00
N ASP A 80 0.68 -2.07 -12.13
CA ASP A 80 -0.19 -3.25 -12.24
C ASP A 80 0.22 -4.34 -11.23
N ILE A 81 1.53 -4.58 -11.07
CA ILE A 81 2.03 -5.57 -10.12
C ILE A 81 1.71 -5.15 -8.68
N ARG A 82 1.85 -3.86 -8.36
CA ARG A 82 1.51 -3.33 -7.05
C ARG A 82 0.02 -3.43 -6.74
N ASP A 83 -0.82 -3.15 -7.73
CA ASP A 83 -2.27 -3.23 -7.60
C ASP A 83 -2.71 -4.68 -7.33
N ILE A 84 -2.13 -5.65 -8.03
CA ILE A 84 -2.41 -7.07 -7.77
C ILE A 84 -1.91 -7.49 -6.38
N ILE A 85 -0.73 -7.05 -5.94
CA ILE A 85 -0.24 -7.33 -4.58
C ILE A 85 -1.20 -6.73 -3.54
N SER A 86 -1.66 -5.51 -3.75
CA SER A 86 -2.60 -4.83 -2.86
C SER A 86 -3.93 -5.58 -2.78
N LEU A 87 -4.45 -6.06 -3.91
CA LEU A 87 -5.63 -6.90 -3.96
C LEU A 87 -5.43 -8.20 -3.18
N LEU A 88 -4.27 -8.87 -3.33
CA LEU A 88 -3.95 -10.09 -2.60
C LEU A 88 -3.88 -9.87 -1.08
N VAL A 89 -3.44 -8.69 -0.65
CA VAL A 89 -3.46 -8.30 0.78
C VAL A 89 -4.90 -8.05 1.24
N TYR A 90 -5.69 -7.34 0.44
CA TYR A 90 -7.10 -7.03 0.74
C TYR A 90 -7.96 -8.30 0.83
N GLU A 91 -7.82 -9.20 -0.13
CA GLU A 91 -8.53 -10.48 -0.16
C GLU A 91 -8.03 -11.48 0.90
N GLY A 92 -6.99 -11.13 1.66
CA GLY A 92 -6.45 -11.95 2.74
C GLY A 92 -5.56 -13.11 2.28
N TYR A 93 -5.06 -13.11 1.05
CA TYR A 93 -4.05 -14.06 0.58
C TYR A 93 -2.64 -13.70 1.05
N LEU A 94 -2.36 -12.41 1.19
CA LEU A 94 -1.12 -11.88 1.75
C LEU A 94 -1.41 -11.10 3.03
N THR A 95 -0.40 -10.95 3.86
CA THR A 95 -0.41 -9.99 4.98
C THR A 95 0.91 -9.24 5.01
N ILE A 96 0.87 -8.03 5.55
CA ILE A 96 2.04 -7.22 5.77
C ILE A 96 2.39 -7.33 7.25
N SER A 97 3.64 -7.68 7.55
CA SER A 97 4.13 -7.81 8.93
C SER A 97 5.43 -7.04 9.10
N GLY A 98 5.63 -6.48 10.30
CA GLY A 98 6.78 -5.62 10.62
C GLY A 98 6.43 -4.14 10.53
N GLU A 99 6.75 -3.40 11.60
CA GLU A 99 6.47 -1.95 11.70
C GLU A 99 7.53 -1.12 10.98
N GLU A 100 8.80 -1.47 11.15
CA GLU A 100 9.93 -0.70 10.61
C GLU A 100 10.32 -1.16 9.19
N TYR A 101 10.23 -2.47 8.95
CA TYR A 101 10.54 -3.10 7.66
C TYR A 101 9.37 -4.00 7.24
N PRO A 102 8.32 -3.45 6.59
CA PRO A 102 7.15 -4.23 6.21
C PRO A 102 7.50 -5.35 5.24
N GLN A 103 7.16 -6.58 5.62
CA GLN A 103 7.40 -7.80 4.86
C GLN A 103 6.08 -8.40 4.39
N LEU A 104 6.05 -8.92 3.18
CA LEU A 104 4.91 -9.68 2.67
C LEU A 104 5.01 -11.14 3.12
N LYS A 105 3.94 -11.61 3.76
CA LYS A 105 3.81 -13.01 4.21
C LYS A 105 2.58 -13.66 3.62
N LEU A 106 2.70 -14.93 3.29
CA LEU A 106 1.58 -15.75 2.84
C LEU A 106 0.63 -16.04 4.00
N ARG A 107 -0.66 -16.06 3.71
CA ARG A 107 -1.68 -16.61 4.59
C ARG A 107 -2.12 -18.00 4.10
N GLN A 108 -2.75 -18.77 4.96
CA GLN A 108 -3.21 -20.13 4.63
C GLN A 108 -4.10 -20.18 3.37
N GLN A 109 -4.89 -19.13 3.15
CA GLN A 109 -5.74 -19.00 1.95
C GLN A 109 -4.95 -18.91 0.64
N SER A 110 -3.66 -18.54 0.66
CA SER A 110 -2.81 -18.50 -0.54
C SER A 110 -2.67 -19.86 -1.21
N GLU A 111 -2.79 -20.94 -0.43
CA GLU A 111 -2.75 -22.32 -0.94
C GLU A 111 -3.88 -22.60 -1.95
N GLU A 112 -5.01 -21.93 -1.81
CA GLU A 112 -6.14 -22.09 -2.73
C GLU A 112 -5.80 -21.63 -4.14
N ILE A 113 -5.04 -20.54 -4.28
CA ILE A 113 -4.58 -20.02 -5.57
C ILE A 113 -3.38 -20.84 -6.08
N LEU A 114 -2.43 -21.15 -5.17
CA LEU A 114 -1.19 -21.84 -5.56
C LEU A 114 -1.42 -23.29 -5.96
N PHE A 115 -2.30 -24.03 -5.27
CA PHE A 115 -2.44 -25.48 -5.42
C PHE A 115 -3.83 -25.94 -5.84
N LYS A 116 -4.91 -25.22 -5.44
CA LYS A 116 -6.30 -25.63 -5.69
C LYS A 116 -6.93 -24.94 -6.93
N GLN A 117 -6.15 -24.20 -7.71
CA GLN A 117 -6.58 -23.51 -8.92
C GLN A 117 -7.80 -22.60 -8.76
N ARG A 118 -8.00 -22.00 -7.58
CA ARG A 118 -9.03 -21.01 -7.38
C ARG A 118 -8.75 -19.80 -8.28
N LYS A 119 -9.74 -19.43 -9.10
CA LYS A 119 -9.62 -18.29 -10.00
C LYS A 119 -9.79 -16.98 -9.25
N LEU A 120 -8.96 -16.01 -9.58
CA LEU A 120 -9.02 -14.66 -9.05
C LEU A 120 -9.31 -13.68 -10.18
N TYR A 121 -10.28 -12.80 -9.96
CA TYR A 121 -10.71 -11.82 -10.95
C TYR A 121 -10.54 -10.41 -10.41
N ILE A 122 -10.13 -9.48 -11.28
CA ILE A 122 -10.11 -8.04 -11.00
C ILE A 122 -11.05 -7.30 -11.94
N ASN A 123 -11.73 -6.29 -11.43
CA ASN A 123 -12.49 -5.38 -12.26
C ASN A 123 -11.52 -4.37 -12.91
N LYS A 124 -11.52 -4.26 -14.23
CA LYS A 124 -10.55 -3.44 -14.99
C LYS A 124 -10.57 -1.94 -14.64
N GLU A 125 -11.67 -1.43 -14.07
CA GLU A 125 -11.72 -0.05 -13.57
C GLU A 125 -10.89 0.19 -12.30
N LEU A 126 -10.58 -0.86 -11.52
CA LEU A 126 -9.70 -0.74 -10.36
C LEU A 126 -8.25 -0.39 -10.78
N SER A 127 -7.82 -0.78 -11.98
CA SER A 127 -6.49 -0.47 -12.49
C SER A 127 -6.32 0.97 -12.99
N GLN A 128 -7.41 1.72 -13.18
CA GLN A 128 -7.37 3.13 -13.57
C GLN A 128 -7.52 4.09 -12.37
N ASN A 129 -7.96 3.61 -11.22
CA ASN A 129 -8.14 4.42 -10.03
C ASN A 129 -6.89 4.38 -9.13
N LYS A 130 -5.94 5.27 -9.40
CA LYS A 130 -4.83 5.61 -8.49
C LYS A 130 -5.25 5.88 -7.03
N VAL A 131 -6.55 6.12 -6.82
CA VAL A 131 -7.15 6.46 -5.52
C VAL A 131 -7.36 5.22 -4.63
N LEU A 132 -7.54 4.02 -5.21
CA LEU A 132 -7.81 2.80 -4.43
C LEU A 132 -6.53 2.14 -3.90
N THR A 133 -5.41 2.24 -4.61
CA THR A 133 -4.12 1.72 -4.14
C THR A 133 -3.60 2.49 -2.91
N GLU A 134 -3.86 3.79 -2.84
CA GLU A 134 -3.59 4.58 -1.64
C GLU A 134 -4.55 4.23 -0.48
N ALA A 135 -5.79 3.85 -0.76
CA ALA A 135 -6.80 3.51 0.24
C ALA A 135 -6.60 2.12 0.89
N LEU A 136 -6.02 1.16 0.18
CA LEU A 136 -5.78 -0.20 0.69
C LEU A 136 -4.55 -0.31 1.60
N TYR A 137 -3.61 0.63 1.49
CA TYR A 137 -2.47 0.78 2.40
C TYR A 137 -2.77 1.68 3.60
N LEU A 138 -3.90 2.34 3.59
CA LEU A 138 -4.31 3.23 4.64
C LEU A 138 -5.10 2.42 5.68
N ASP A 139 -4.39 1.94 6.68
CA ASP A 139 -4.95 2.01 8.02
C ASP A 139 -5.53 3.43 8.11
N LYS A 140 -6.88 3.55 8.19
CA LYS A 140 -7.62 4.84 8.09
C LYS A 140 -7.36 5.77 9.28
N THR A 141 -6.24 5.64 9.95
CA THR A 141 -5.84 6.48 11.05
C THR A 141 -5.22 7.76 10.50
N LEU A 142 -5.60 8.88 11.07
CA LEU A 142 -5.01 10.19 10.77
C LEU A 142 -3.47 10.15 10.83
N PHE A 143 -2.89 9.36 11.73
CA PHE A 143 -1.45 9.14 11.84
C PHE A 143 -0.84 8.65 10.53
N SER A 144 -1.45 7.63 9.90
CA SER A 144 -0.96 7.07 8.63
C SER A 144 -1.00 8.10 7.50
N GLN A 145 -2.05 8.92 7.44
CA GLN A 145 -2.17 10.00 6.45
C GLN A 145 -1.08 11.06 6.63
N LEU A 146 -0.80 11.44 7.88
CA LEU A 146 0.26 12.40 8.20
C LEU A 146 1.66 11.83 7.87
N LYS A 147 1.87 10.54 8.08
CA LYS A 147 3.12 9.84 7.71
C LYS A 147 3.37 9.85 6.21
N ILE A 148 2.33 9.60 5.42
CA ILE A 148 2.39 9.65 3.94
C ILE A 148 2.68 11.08 3.45
N LEU A 149 1.97 12.08 4.00
CA LEU A 149 2.22 13.48 3.67
C LEU A 149 3.67 13.87 3.96
N ARG A 150 4.18 13.50 5.14
CA ARG A 150 5.58 13.73 5.53
C ARG A 150 6.54 13.10 4.53
N GLN A 151 6.28 11.86 4.12
CA GLN A 151 7.12 11.16 3.16
C GLN A 151 7.13 11.84 1.79
N LYS A 152 5.97 12.29 1.29
CA LYS A 152 5.86 13.05 0.03
C LYS A 152 6.69 14.34 0.09
N ILE A 153 6.57 15.11 1.17
CA ILE A 153 7.32 16.35 1.34
C ILE A 153 8.83 16.08 1.45
N ALA A 154 9.23 15.06 2.20
CA ALA A 154 10.62 14.65 2.38
C ALA A 154 11.28 14.28 1.04
N THR A 155 10.57 13.49 0.22
CA THR A 155 11.06 13.09 -1.11
C THR A 155 11.21 14.30 -2.04
N ASN A 156 10.25 15.24 -2.04
CA ASN A 156 10.31 16.44 -2.88
C ASN A 156 11.44 17.41 -2.48
N LEU A 157 11.81 17.41 -1.20
CA LEU A 157 12.86 18.29 -0.68
C LEU A 157 14.22 17.58 -0.54
N GLU A 158 14.30 16.29 -0.93
CA GLU A 158 15.49 15.43 -0.77
C GLU A 158 16.00 15.39 0.69
N LEU A 159 15.08 15.43 1.65
CA LEU A 159 15.35 15.42 3.08
C LEU A 159 14.96 14.09 3.72
N ALA A 160 15.60 13.75 4.82
CA ALA A 160 15.18 12.63 5.64
C ALA A 160 13.82 12.96 6.32
N PRO A 161 12.81 12.05 6.31
CA PRO A 161 11.46 12.33 6.82
C PRO A 161 11.41 12.84 8.27
N TYR A 162 12.27 12.34 9.14
CA TYR A 162 12.33 12.75 10.55
C TYR A 162 12.77 14.20 10.75
N LEU A 163 13.44 14.81 9.77
CA LEU A 163 13.81 16.24 9.81
C LEU A 163 12.59 17.14 9.69
N ILE A 164 11.54 16.69 9.00
CA ILE A 164 10.26 17.40 8.90
C ILE A 164 9.54 17.29 10.24
N PHE A 165 9.09 16.09 10.60
CA PHE A 165 8.48 15.78 11.90
C PHE A 165 8.84 14.36 12.34
N SER A 166 9.05 14.14 13.64
CA SER A 166 9.26 12.82 14.22
C SER A 166 7.93 12.03 14.26
N ASP A 167 8.01 10.71 14.39
CA ASP A 167 6.81 9.88 14.53
C ASP A 167 6.00 10.27 15.79
N LYS A 168 6.68 10.59 16.89
CA LYS A 168 6.04 11.10 18.13
C LYS A 168 5.25 12.40 17.89
N THR A 169 5.79 13.30 17.08
CA THR A 169 5.12 14.54 16.67
C THR A 169 3.86 14.24 15.87
N LEU A 170 3.92 13.30 14.91
CA LEU A 170 2.76 12.90 14.11
C LEU A 170 1.70 12.17 14.95
N GLU A 171 2.10 11.35 15.93
CA GLU A 171 1.17 10.71 16.87
C GLU A 171 0.43 11.75 17.71
N GLU A 172 1.14 12.75 18.20
CA GLU A 172 0.53 13.84 18.98
C GLU A 172 -0.42 14.67 18.11
N MET A 173 -0.07 14.96 16.85
CA MET A 173 -0.96 15.60 15.88
C MET A 173 -2.23 14.77 15.62
N ALA A 174 -2.11 13.45 15.49
CA ALA A 174 -3.24 12.55 15.27
C ALA A 174 -4.17 12.47 16.50
N LYS A 175 -3.61 12.53 17.71
CA LYS A 175 -4.37 12.49 18.97
C LYS A 175 -5.07 13.81 19.26
N ARG A 176 -4.37 14.93 19.15
CA ARG A 176 -4.87 16.26 19.51
C ARG A 176 -5.71 16.92 18.43
N LYS A 177 -5.52 16.52 17.17
CA LYS A 177 -6.23 17.05 15.99
C LYS A 177 -6.27 18.59 15.99
N PRO A 178 -5.11 19.27 15.92
CA PRO A 178 -5.05 20.74 15.95
C PRO A 178 -5.85 21.35 14.80
N LYS A 179 -6.64 22.39 15.10
CA LYS A 179 -7.51 23.06 14.13
C LYS A 179 -7.00 24.45 13.72
N SER A 180 -6.12 25.04 14.53
CA SER A 180 -5.51 26.36 14.30
C SER A 180 -3.98 26.27 14.23
N ASN A 181 -3.34 27.36 13.81
CA ASN A 181 -1.88 27.49 13.83
C ASN A 181 -1.33 27.51 15.25
N GLU A 182 -2.09 28.06 16.18
CA GLU A 182 -1.76 28.11 17.60
C GLU A 182 -1.76 26.70 18.19
N ASP A 183 -2.83 25.93 17.99
CA ASP A 183 -2.91 24.53 18.44
C ASP A 183 -1.78 23.67 17.83
N PHE A 184 -1.37 24.00 16.58
CA PHE A 184 -0.32 23.26 15.90
C PHE A 184 1.06 23.56 16.50
N LEU A 185 1.29 24.77 17.01
CA LEU A 185 2.52 25.14 17.72
C LEU A 185 2.64 24.49 19.09
N ASP A 186 1.51 24.11 19.73
CA ASP A 186 1.49 23.42 21.01
C ASP A 186 1.91 21.93 20.90
N ILE A 187 2.06 21.44 19.68
CA ILE A 187 2.52 20.06 19.44
C ILE A 187 4.04 19.98 19.65
N THR A 188 4.48 19.00 20.41
CA THR A 188 5.89 18.77 20.69
C THR A 188 6.68 18.53 19.39
N GLY A 189 7.72 19.32 19.16
CA GLY A 189 8.57 19.22 17.96
C GLY A 189 8.09 20.08 16.79
N VAL A 190 7.06 20.90 16.99
CA VAL A 190 6.61 21.91 16.03
C VAL A 190 7.11 23.29 16.46
N GLY A 191 8.02 23.85 15.69
CA GLY A 191 8.47 25.24 15.89
C GLY A 191 7.95 26.16 14.80
N GLN A 192 8.08 27.47 15.00
CA GLN A 192 7.65 28.53 14.07
C GLN A 192 8.11 28.30 12.62
N LYS A 193 9.36 27.84 12.43
CA LYS A 193 9.90 27.53 11.08
C LYS A 193 9.14 26.41 10.42
N LYS A 194 8.90 25.32 11.15
CA LYS A 194 8.18 24.14 10.63
C LYS A 194 6.71 24.44 10.38
N LEU A 195 6.07 25.27 11.22
CA LEU A 195 4.71 25.75 11.00
C LEU A 195 4.62 26.52 9.68
N LYS A 196 5.54 27.48 9.42
CA LYS A 196 5.55 28.25 8.17
C LYS A 196 5.77 27.38 6.93
N GLN A 197 6.62 26.37 7.03
CA GLN A 197 6.99 25.53 5.88
C GLN A 197 5.97 24.40 5.61
N TYR A 198 5.43 23.79 6.65
CA TYR A 198 4.65 22.55 6.51
C TYR A 198 3.26 22.63 7.14
N GLY A 199 3.00 23.60 8.02
CA GLY A 199 1.79 23.67 8.84
C GLY A 199 0.50 23.65 8.01
N THR A 200 0.43 24.41 6.93
CA THR A 200 -0.75 24.48 6.04
C THR A 200 -1.10 23.11 5.47
N ALA A 201 -0.10 22.35 5.00
CA ALA A 201 -0.32 21.04 4.40
C ALA A 201 -0.81 20.01 5.45
N PHE A 202 -0.19 20.00 6.63
CA PHE A 202 -0.57 19.08 7.70
C PHE A 202 -1.94 19.41 8.32
N LEU A 203 -2.21 20.70 8.58
CA LEU A 203 -3.52 21.16 9.06
C LEU A 203 -4.65 20.86 8.07
N SER A 204 -4.40 20.95 6.76
CA SER A 204 -5.37 20.57 5.74
C SER A 204 -5.77 19.10 5.86
N VAL A 205 -4.81 18.19 6.00
CA VAL A 205 -5.08 16.75 6.17
C VAL A 205 -5.84 16.48 7.47
N ILE A 206 -5.46 17.13 8.58
CA ILE A 206 -6.11 16.97 9.87
C ILE A 206 -7.58 17.42 9.82
N LYS A 207 -7.86 18.54 9.16
CA LYS A 207 -9.23 19.08 9.00
C LYS A 207 -10.15 18.20 8.16
N HIS A 208 -9.61 17.52 7.14
CA HIS A 208 -10.40 16.64 6.27
C HIS A 208 -10.61 15.23 6.84
N SER A 209 -9.93 14.89 7.95
CA SER A 209 -10.01 13.57 8.59
C SER A 209 -10.89 13.56 9.86
N GLY A 210 -11.60 14.67 10.15
CA GLY A 210 -12.43 14.85 11.34
C GLY A 210 -13.92 14.80 11.07
#